data_b4391b6d419e11decdbc91150c30633d
#
_entry.id   b4391b6d419e11decdbc91150c30633d
#
_cell.length_a   1.000
_cell.length_b   1.000
_cell.length_c   1.000
_cell.angle_alpha   90.00
_cell.angle_beta   90.00
_cell.angle_gamma   90.00
#
_symmetry.space_group_name_H-M   'P 1'
#
loop_
_entity.id
_entity.type
_entity.pdbx_description
1 polymer ?
#
loop_
_entity_poly.entity_id
_entity_poly.type
_entity_poly.pdbx_seq_one_letter_code
_entity_poly.pdbx_strand_id
1 'polypeptide(L)'
;MLKSLFCIAIAGLLVSTSAAAPASAAPAPIDWAACGEIGGECATIKVPVDYADPSGPTLDLAIGRLKASEPDKRIGVLIVHPGGPGGSGISPFILNGAIAPDSAMRKYFDLVSLDPRGVGRSTPVRCSADVVNESPLTFPANEAEYQAWLAYNAKLSEDCREHTGATIDHVHTTNAARDIDSIRAVLGERQISFFALSYGTQVGQQYAELFPGRLRAMAIDSNMDHSITSVFRYLQTTTEDLEGSFKAFVRWCDSTRACALNGEDVTGVWDGLHDRAAAGRLDDPATGEPITAEQLRLTLFDAMYDPAGSWFDLASHLKTLADGEATARTTAKTGKTSKTGTTGPRKRQETVGYAYPSIWCSDWKWEVSGFEQLDQYRKRLERLYPHTKLSPFWSDVLVCLNWQGKVSNPQHRLDITGNPPTLLPKARYDVGTPAAWNYGAARQIPRTTVLEYDGVGHGQYRNSTCARTHIETYLTSLVLPPRGTRCAAEYPDRPSATAKAERGPLSPTGRPLH
;
A
#
# COMPACT_ATOMS: atom_id res chain seq x y z
N MET A 1 52.23 80.48 18.58
CA MET A 1 51.65 80.51 17.25
C MET A 1 50.84 79.24 17.05
N LEU A 2 49.56 79.36 17.32
CA LEU A 2 48.60 78.22 17.20
C LEU A 2 48.05 78.20 15.75
N LYS A 3 48.09 77.04 15.07
CA LYS A 3 47.38 76.79 13.83
C LYS A 3 46.25 75.76 14.12
N SER A 4 45.01 76.28 14.07
CA SER A 4 43.80 75.43 14.14
C SER A 4 43.56 74.77 12.79
N LEU A 5 43.42 73.46 12.78
CA LEU A 5 42.90 72.64 11.64
C LEU A 5 41.38 72.43 11.86
N PHE A 6 40.59 72.90 10.91
CA PHE A 6 39.16 72.60 10.81
C PHE A 6 38.98 71.26 10.07
N CYS A 7 38.43 70.21 10.72
CA CYS A 7 37.94 69.00 10.04
C CYS A 7 36.47 69.17 9.67
N ILE A 8 36.17 69.15 8.38
CA ILE A 8 34.81 69.11 7.85
C ILE A 8 34.40 67.60 7.77
N ALA A 9 33.41 67.26 8.58
CA ALA A 9 32.81 65.94 8.50
C ALA A 9 31.67 65.96 7.44
N ILE A 10 31.86 65.20 6.34
CA ILE A 10 30.82 64.98 5.33
C ILE A 10 30.00 63.73 5.81
N ALA A 11 28.76 63.98 6.25
CA ALA A 11 27.79 62.93 6.58
C ALA A 11 27.17 62.41 5.26
N GLY A 12 27.62 61.25 4.80
CA GLY A 12 27.00 60.54 3.67
C GLY A 12 25.69 59.88 4.11
N LEU A 13 24.56 60.34 3.56
CA LEU A 13 23.27 59.65 3.70
C LEU A 13 23.30 58.35 2.84
N LEU A 14 23.40 57.19 3.46
CA LEU A 14 23.17 55.89 2.82
C LEU A 14 21.65 55.68 2.72
N VAL A 15 21.08 55.91 1.54
CA VAL A 15 19.70 55.51 1.21
C VAL A 15 19.70 54.00 0.96
N SER A 16 19.27 53.24 1.96
CA SER A 16 19.04 51.78 1.83
C SER A 16 17.75 51.56 1.01
N THR A 17 17.87 51.25 -0.26
CA THR A 17 16.75 50.76 -1.08
C THR A 17 16.45 49.30 -0.67
N SER A 18 15.46 49.13 0.18
CA SER A 18 14.89 47.78 0.44
C SER A 18 14.20 47.30 -0.83
N ALA A 19 14.83 46.39 -1.56
CA ALA A 19 14.15 45.69 -2.63
C ALA A 19 13.04 44.83 -1.99
N ALA A 20 11.79 45.23 -2.23
CA ALA A 20 10.64 44.40 -1.87
C ALA A 20 10.76 43.06 -2.62
N ALA A 21 10.79 41.94 -1.89
CA ALA A 21 10.70 40.61 -2.50
C ALA A 21 9.40 40.54 -3.32
N PRO A 22 9.44 39.97 -4.54
CA PRO A 22 8.23 39.83 -5.33
C PRO A 22 7.17 39.08 -4.53
N ALA A 23 5.98 39.68 -4.40
CA ALA A 23 4.84 39.04 -3.79
C ALA A 23 4.57 37.73 -4.58
N SER A 24 4.64 36.61 -3.91
CA SER A 24 4.26 35.32 -4.50
C SER A 24 2.84 35.43 -5.03
N ALA A 25 2.66 35.29 -6.34
CA ALA A 25 1.33 35.31 -6.94
C ALA A 25 0.46 34.26 -6.23
N ALA A 26 -0.77 34.64 -5.89
CA ALA A 26 -1.72 33.71 -5.33
C ALA A 26 -1.87 32.49 -6.31
N PRO A 27 -1.90 31.26 -5.81
CA PRO A 27 -2.08 30.10 -6.67
C PRO A 27 -3.36 30.24 -7.49
N ALA A 28 -3.31 29.85 -8.77
CA ALA A 28 -4.48 29.89 -9.63
C ALA A 28 -5.60 29.03 -9.00
N PRO A 29 -6.87 29.47 -9.11
CA PRO A 29 -7.99 28.70 -8.59
C PRO A 29 -8.03 27.31 -9.23
N ILE A 30 -8.33 26.29 -8.42
CA ILE A 30 -8.48 24.90 -8.90
C ILE A 30 -9.80 24.78 -9.65
N ASP A 31 -9.74 24.27 -10.89
CA ASP A 31 -10.93 23.98 -11.69
C ASP A 31 -11.54 22.64 -11.28
N TRP A 32 -12.49 22.69 -10.35
CA TRP A 32 -13.19 21.53 -9.84
C TRP A 32 -14.38 21.17 -10.73
N ALA A 33 -14.41 19.93 -11.23
CA ALA A 33 -15.54 19.34 -11.93
C ALA A 33 -16.20 18.24 -11.09
N ALA A 34 -17.52 18.08 -11.21
CA ALA A 34 -18.23 16.97 -10.56
C ALA A 34 -17.68 15.62 -11.06
N CYS A 35 -17.48 14.68 -10.14
CA CYS A 35 -17.04 13.34 -10.48
C CYS A 35 -17.66 12.30 -9.53
N GLY A 36 -18.06 11.14 -10.09
CA GLY A 36 -18.75 10.09 -9.35
C GLY A 36 -20.17 10.47 -8.97
N GLU A 37 -20.84 9.54 -8.27
CA GLU A 37 -22.27 9.67 -7.95
C GLU A 37 -22.56 10.18 -6.53
N ILE A 38 -21.56 10.20 -5.67
CA ILE A 38 -21.69 10.54 -4.25
C ILE A 38 -21.35 12.00 -3.91
N GLY A 39 -21.39 12.89 -4.92
CA GLY A 39 -21.09 14.32 -4.74
C GLY A 39 -19.60 14.66 -4.72
N GLY A 40 -18.77 13.81 -5.31
CA GLY A 40 -17.34 14.06 -5.48
C GLY A 40 -17.05 15.19 -6.47
N GLU A 41 -15.95 15.88 -6.25
CA GLU A 41 -15.38 16.85 -7.19
C GLU A 41 -13.93 16.43 -7.49
N CYS A 42 -13.55 16.44 -8.76
CA CYS A 42 -12.22 16.08 -9.23
C CYS A 42 -11.57 17.27 -9.94
N ALA A 43 -10.26 17.34 -9.88
CA ALA A 43 -9.45 18.33 -10.57
C ALA A 43 -8.07 17.77 -10.91
N THR A 44 -7.33 18.51 -11.72
CA THR A 44 -5.92 18.24 -12.01
C THR A 44 -5.10 19.48 -11.66
N ILE A 45 -3.98 19.27 -10.97
CA ILE A 45 -3.00 20.32 -10.71
C ILE A 45 -1.66 19.95 -11.35
N LYS A 46 -0.84 20.94 -11.68
CA LYS A 46 0.53 20.73 -12.15
C LYS A 46 1.48 20.71 -10.97
N VAL A 47 2.35 19.70 -10.92
CA VAL A 47 3.45 19.62 -9.95
C VAL A 47 4.76 19.35 -10.67
N PRO A 48 5.93 19.74 -10.13
CA PRO A 48 7.21 19.43 -10.77
C PRO A 48 7.42 17.92 -10.91
N VAL A 49 7.96 17.47 -12.03
CA VAL A 49 8.47 16.12 -12.17
C VAL A 49 9.59 15.92 -11.14
N ASP A 50 10.56 16.82 -11.13
CA ASP A 50 11.65 16.84 -10.15
C ASP A 50 11.53 18.06 -9.22
N TYR A 51 11.35 17.82 -7.93
CA TYR A 51 11.32 18.90 -6.94
C TYR A 51 12.69 19.56 -6.68
N ALA A 52 13.79 18.98 -7.19
CA ALA A 52 15.10 19.64 -7.21
C ALA A 52 15.22 20.67 -8.36
N ASP A 53 14.41 20.53 -9.40
CA ASP A 53 14.26 21.49 -10.49
C ASP A 53 12.79 21.92 -10.66
N PRO A 54 12.27 22.78 -9.77
CA PRO A 54 10.85 23.18 -9.80
C PRO A 54 10.46 24.03 -11.00
N SER A 55 11.43 24.55 -11.77
CA SER A 55 11.22 25.28 -13.03
C SER A 55 11.22 24.38 -14.26
N GLY A 56 11.56 23.13 -14.10
CA GLY A 56 11.63 22.10 -15.15
C GLY A 56 10.26 21.57 -15.57
N PRO A 57 10.22 20.39 -16.18
CA PRO A 57 8.98 19.75 -16.60
C PRO A 57 8.02 19.51 -15.43
N THR A 58 6.72 19.58 -15.73
CA THR A 58 5.64 19.28 -14.78
C THR A 58 4.89 18.04 -15.20
N LEU A 59 4.26 17.38 -14.21
CA LEU A 59 3.30 16.30 -14.44
C LEU A 59 1.90 16.74 -13.97
N ASP A 60 0.90 16.06 -14.53
CA ASP A 60 -0.48 16.17 -14.08
C ASP A 60 -0.70 15.31 -12.84
N LEU A 61 -1.19 15.94 -11.77
CA LEU A 61 -1.58 15.26 -10.54
C LEU A 61 -3.09 15.38 -10.38
N ALA A 62 -3.78 14.26 -10.47
CA ALA A 62 -5.22 14.17 -10.27
C ALA A 62 -5.54 14.17 -8.77
N ILE A 63 -6.47 15.02 -8.38
CA ILE A 63 -6.98 15.15 -7.03
C ILE A 63 -8.49 15.05 -7.01
N GLY A 64 -9.04 14.54 -5.93
CA GLY A 64 -10.47 14.50 -5.72
C GLY A 64 -10.83 14.94 -4.31
N ARG A 65 -12.04 15.48 -4.15
CA ARG A 65 -12.55 15.83 -2.81
C ARG A 65 -14.02 15.48 -2.63
N LEU A 66 -14.36 15.23 -1.37
CA LEU A 66 -15.75 15.23 -0.87
C LEU A 66 -15.81 16.30 0.21
N LYS A 67 -16.61 17.34 0.00
CA LYS A 67 -16.78 18.43 0.98
C LYS A 67 -17.39 17.90 2.28
N ALA A 68 -17.07 18.56 3.40
CA ALA A 68 -17.69 18.30 4.69
C ALA A 68 -19.21 18.39 4.58
N SER A 69 -19.94 17.37 5.08
CA SER A 69 -21.40 17.38 5.03
C SER A 69 -22.03 18.32 6.06
N GLU A 70 -21.26 18.76 7.07
CA GLU A 70 -21.61 19.82 8.03
C GLU A 70 -20.64 21.00 7.89
N PRO A 71 -20.78 21.84 6.85
CA PRO A 71 -19.80 22.87 6.49
C PRO A 71 -19.58 23.92 7.60
N ASP A 72 -20.60 24.23 8.39
CA ASP A 72 -20.51 25.15 9.52
C ASP A 72 -19.60 24.64 10.65
N LYS A 73 -19.33 23.34 10.68
CA LYS A 73 -18.43 22.68 11.64
C LYS A 73 -17.14 22.17 11.00
N ARG A 74 -16.84 22.62 9.80
CA ARG A 74 -15.65 22.18 9.08
C ARG A 74 -14.39 22.46 9.88
N ILE A 75 -13.56 21.43 10.08
CA ILE A 75 -12.28 21.51 10.78
C ILE A 75 -11.14 21.92 9.82
N GLY A 76 -11.18 21.44 8.57
CA GLY A 76 -10.16 21.66 7.56
C GLY A 76 -10.10 20.54 6.54
N VAL A 77 -8.95 20.34 5.92
CA VAL A 77 -8.71 19.24 4.97
C VAL A 77 -8.18 18.01 5.71
N LEU A 78 -8.75 16.84 5.38
CA LEU A 78 -8.19 15.55 5.71
C LEU A 78 -7.71 14.87 4.42
N ILE A 79 -6.38 14.75 4.28
CA ILE A 79 -5.81 13.91 3.23
C ILE A 79 -6.02 12.44 3.60
N VAL A 80 -6.64 11.69 2.68
CA VAL A 80 -6.80 10.24 2.79
C VAL A 80 -5.94 9.58 1.72
N HIS A 81 -4.92 8.81 2.14
CA HIS A 81 -3.97 8.22 1.21
C HIS A 81 -4.16 6.71 1.12
N PRO A 82 -4.27 6.15 -0.10
CA PRO A 82 -4.41 4.71 -0.30
C PRO A 82 -3.14 3.96 0.07
N GLY A 83 -3.26 2.65 0.13
CA GLY A 83 -2.12 1.74 0.18
C GLY A 83 -1.53 1.45 -1.20
N GLY A 84 -1.04 0.27 -1.38
CA GLY A 84 -0.36 -0.25 -2.57
C GLY A 84 1.11 -0.51 -2.29
N PRO A 85 2.07 0.16 -2.99
CA PRO A 85 1.92 1.32 -3.89
C PRO A 85 1.23 1.03 -5.22
N GLY A 86 0.88 2.09 -5.95
CA GLY A 86 0.25 1.98 -7.28
C GLY A 86 -1.28 2.01 -7.27
N GLY A 87 -1.91 2.09 -6.09
CA GLY A 87 -3.35 2.24 -5.95
C GLY A 87 -3.85 3.67 -6.16
N SER A 88 -5.01 3.83 -6.81
CA SER A 88 -5.73 5.10 -6.89
C SER A 88 -6.33 5.45 -5.53
N GLY A 89 -6.22 6.71 -5.10
CA GLY A 89 -6.94 7.22 -3.93
C GLY A 89 -8.28 7.83 -4.29
N ILE A 90 -8.41 8.36 -5.50
CA ILE A 90 -9.68 8.97 -5.96
C ILE A 90 -10.76 7.90 -6.06
N SER A 91 -10.46 6.74 -6.65
CA SER A 91 -11.44 5.69 -6.86
C SER A 91 -12.10 5.21 -5.56
N PRO A 92 -11.38 4.69 -4.54
CA PRO A 92 -12.04 4.19 -3.34
C PRO A 92 -12.62 5.31 -2.46
N PHE A 93 -11.93 6.43 -2.29
CA PHE A 93 -12.34 7.42 -1.28
C PHE A 93 -13.32 8.48 -1.81
N ILE A 94 -13.18 8.87 -3.07
CA ILE A 94 -13.96 9.96 -3.64
C ILE A 94 -15.11 9.45 -4.50
N LEU A 95 -14.89 8.38 -5.28
CA LEU A 95 -15.92 7.85 -6.18
C LEU A 95 -16.79 6.78 -5.50
N ASN A 96 -16.20 5.91 -4.69
CA ASN A 96 -16.87 4.73 -4.13
C ASN A 96 -17.18 4.85 -2.63
N GLY A 97 -16.79 5.95 -1.97
CA GLY A 97 -17.21 6.24 -0.58
C GLY A 97 -16.69 5.27 0.47
N ALA A 98 -15.41 4.87 0.37
CA ALA A 98 -14.80 3.95 1.35
C ALA A 98 -14.82 4.49 2.81
N ILE A 99 -14.99 5.80 2.99
CA ILE A 99 -15.32 6.41 4.28
C ILE A 99 -16.84 6.64 4.32
N ALA A 100 -17.52 5.98 5.24
CA ALA A 100 -18.96 5.99 5.33
C ALA A 100 -19.54 7.42 5.47
N PRO A 101 -20.72 7.72 4.88
CA PRO A 101 -21.31 9.05 4.91
C PRO A 101 -21.61 9.60 6.31
N ASP A 102 -21.87 8.72 7.28
CA ASP A 102 -22.15 9.05 8.68
C ASP A 102 -20.89 9.17 9.54
N SER A 103 -19.72 8.87 9.00
CA SER A 103 -18.43 9.03 9.67
C SER A 103 -18.19 10.48 10.11
N ALA A 104 -17.61 10.67 11.28
CA ALA A 104 -17.19 11.99 11.76
C ALA A 104 -16.16 12.65 10.81
N MET A 105 -15.35 11.86 10.11
CA MET A 105 -14.45 12.39 9.08
C MET A 105 -15.23 13.02 7.91
N ARG A 106 -16.32 12.39 7.46
CA ARG A 106 -17.18 12.92 6.38
C ARG A 106 -17.97 14.16 6.81
N LYS A 107 -18.32 14.22 8.08
CA LYS A 107 -19.07 15.37 8.62
C LYS A 107 -18.24 16.64 8.71
N TYR A 108 -17.01 16.51 9.18
CA TYR A 108 -16.24 17.67 9.66
C TYR A 108 -15.01 18.01 8.83
N PHE A 109 -14.65 17.20 7.84
CA PHE A 109 -13.52 17.48 6.96
C PHE A 109 -13.92 17.53 5.49
N ASP A 110 -13.25 18.38 4.73
CA ASP A 110 -13.13 18.11 3.31
C ASP A 110 -12.17 16.92 3.16
N LEU A 111 -12.71 15.76 2.78
CA LEU A 111 -11.87 14.61 2.44
C LEU A 111 -11.21 14.88 1.10
N VAL A 112 -9.90 14.85 1.05
CA VAL A 112 -9.12 15.00 -0.18
C VAL A 112 -8.28 13.77 -0.39
N SER A 113 -8.33 13.23 -1.60
CA SER A 113 -7.47 12.13 -2.01
C SER A 113 -6.87 12.42 -3.38
N LEU A 114 -5.90 11.63 -3.79
CA LEU A 114 -5.20 11.78 -5.05
C LEU A 114 -4.95 10.42 -5.69
N ASP A 115 -4.78 10.41 -6.99
CA ASP A 115 -4.02 9.35 -7.62
C ASP A 115 -2.54 9.76 -7.48
N PRO A 116 -1.69 9.00 -6.76
CA PRO A 116 -0.28 9.38 -6.61
C PRO A 116 0.41 9.52 -7.96
N ARG A 117 1.50 10.29 -8.02
CA ARG A 117 2.33 10.41 -9.24
C ARG A 117 2.67 9.03 -9.81
N GLY A 118 2.54 8.85 -11.10
CA GLY A 118 2.73 7.56 -11.76
C GLY A 118 1.52 6.64 -11.73
N VAL A 119 0.39 7.03 -11.10
CA VAL A 119 -0.77 6.18 -10.87
C VAL A 119 -2.04 6.76 -11.50
N GLY A 120 -2.87 5.90 -12.06
CA GLY A 120 -4.23 6.22 -12.49
C GLY A 120 -4.30 7.42 -13.43
N ARG A 121 -4.92 8.52 -12.96
CA ARG A 121 -5.08 9.76 -13.72
C ARG A 121 -3.89 10.72 -13.60
N SER A 122 -2.88 10.38 -12.77
CA SER A 122 -1.73 11.23 -12.46
C SER A 122 -0.49 10.84 -13.26
N THR A 123 -0.48 11.13 -14.56
CA THR A 123 0.65 10.81 -15.47
C THR A 123 1.17 9.38 -15.22
N PRO A 124 0.40 8.34 -15.55
CA PRO A 124 0.67 6.98 -15.10
C PRO A 124 1.97 6.40 -15.68
N VAL A 125 2.66 5.60 -14.87
CA VAL A 125 3.71 4.70 -15.37
C VAL A 125 3.04 3.68 -16.29
N ARG A 126 3.54 3.58 -17.51
CA ARG A 126 3.03 2.66 -18.53
C ARG A 126 4.09 1.65 -18.93
N CYS A 127 3.65 0.42 -19.08
CA CYS A 127 4.47 -0.68 -19.57
C CYS A 127 3.67 -1.47 -20.62
N SER A 128 4.33 -2.22 -21.49
CA SER A 128 3.67 -3.13 -22.43
C SER A 128 2.93 -4.23 -21.70
N ALA A 129 1.68 -4.47 -22.03
CA ALA A 129 0.89 -5.55 -21.47
C ALA A 129 1.56 -6.92 -21.65
N ASP A 130 2.16 -7.16 -22.81
CA ASP A 130 2.87 -8.40 -23.09
C ASP A 130 4.03 -8.62 -22.14
N VAL A 131 4.85 -7.59 -21.87
CA VAL A 131 6.00 -7.68 -20.94
C VAL A 131 5.52 -7.87 -19.49
N VAL A 132 4.48 -7.16 -19.07
CA VAL A 132 3.89 -7.34 -17.73
C VAL A 132 3.41 -8.78 -17.53
N ASN A 133 2.79 -9.39 -18.55
CA ASN A 133 2.27 -10.76 -18.49
C ASN A 133 3.35 -11.87 -18.56
N GLU A 134 4.58 -11.55 -18.94
CA GLU A 134 5.71 -12.51 -18.92
C GLU A 134 6.29 -12.73 -17.50
N SER A 135 5.80 -12.02 -16.51
CA SER A 135 6.36 -12.09 -15.15
C SER A 135 6.37 -13.51 -14.60
N PRO A 136 7.49 -13.98 -14.04
CA PRO A 136 7.51 -15.20 -13.26
C PRO A 136 6.53 -15.09 -12.08
N LEU A 137 5.82 -16.20 -11.77
CA LEU A 137 4.74 -16.21 -10.77
C LEU A 137 5.13 -16.93 -9.47
N THR A 138 6.29 -17.59 -9.45
CA THR A 138 6.69 -18.47 -8.35
C THR A 138 8.05 -18.03 -7.79
N PHE A 139 8.27 -18.34 -6.52
CA PHE A 139 9.60 -18.27 -5.94
C PHE A 139 10.55 -19.19 -6.73
N PRO A 140 11.76 -18.72 -7.12
CA PRO A 140 12.67 -19.52 -7.93
C PRO A 140 13.09 -20.80 -7.18
N ALA A 141 12.97 -21.94 -7.84
CA ALA A 141 13.35 -23.23 -7.30
C ALA A 141 14.84 -23.58 -7.52
N ASN A 142 15.51 -22.85 -8.44
CA ASN A 142 16.89 -23.09 -8.82
C ASN A 142 17.53 -21.81 -9.40
N GLU A 143 18.84 -21.86 -9.62
CA GLU A 143 19.61 -20.73 -10.18
C GLU A 143 19.09 -20.25 -11.53
N ALA A 144 18.65 -21.16 -12.42
CA ALA A 144 18.15 -20.77 -13.74
C ALA A 144 16.86 -19.93 -13.64
N GLU A 145 15.94 -20.30 -12.76
CA GLU A 145 14.73 -19.55 -12.51
C GLU A 145 15.01 -18.21 -11.81
N TYR A 146 16.01 -18.17 -10.92
CA TYR A 146 16.48 -16.92 -10.33
C TYR A 146 17.03 -15.97 -11.39
N GLN A 147 17.87 -16.47 -12.31
CA GLN A 147 18.37 -15.67 -13.42
C GLN A 147 17.25 -15.21 -14.38
N ALA A 148 16.20 -16.02 -14.58
CA ALA A 148 15.03 -15.62 -15.34
C ALA A 148 14.29 -14.44 -14.66
N TRP A 149 14.17 -14.42 -13.34
CA TRP A 149 13.67 -13.26 -12.59
C TRP A 149 14.50 -12.00 -12.83
N LEU A 150 15.82 -12.10 -12.74
CA LEU A 150 16.71 -10.95 -12.97
C LEU A 150 16.59 -10.40 -14.40
N ALA A 151 16.53 -11.30 -15.39
CA ALA A 151 16.35 -10.92 -16.79
C ALA A 151 14.98 -10.26 -17.04
N TYR A 152 13.92 -10.80 -16.45
CA TYR A 152 12.59 -10.23 -16.52
C TYR A 152 12.54 -8.81 -15.91
N ASN A 153 13.12 -8.59 -14.73
CA ASN A 153 13.11 -7.29 -14.07
C ASN A 153 13.85 -6.21 -14.87
N ALA A 154 14.99 -6.57 -15.48
CA ALA A 154 15.69 -5.66 -16.38
C ALA A 154 14.83 -5.31 -17.60
N LYS A 155 14.27 -6.32 -18.26
CA LYS A 155 13.37 -6.13 -19.42
C LYS A 155 12.16 -5.26 -19.07
N LEU A 156 11.49 -5.53 -17.94
CA LEU A 156 10.33 -4.77 -17.47
C LEU A 156 10.68 -3.31 -17.19
N SER A 157 11.80 -3.07 -16.49
CA SER A 157 12.22 -1.71 -16.13
C SER A 157 12.57 -0.87 -17.35
N GLU A 158 13.21 -1.47 -18.38
CA GLU A 158 13.52 -0.81 -19.64
C GLU A 158 12.25 -0.51 -20.45
N ASP A 159 11.34 -1.48 -20.56
CA ASP A 159 10.05 -1.32 -21.24
C ASP A 159 9.20 -0.21 -20.59
N CYS A 160 9.07 -0.23 -19.25
CA CYS A 160 8.33 0.80 -18.55
C CYS A 160 8.96 2.19 -18.73
N ARG A 161 10.28 2.29 -18.80
CA ARG A 161 11.00 3.53 -19.08
C ARG A 161 10.74 4.02 -20.50
N GLU A 162 10.75 3.15 -21.49
CA GLU A 162 10.46 3.50 -22.88
C GLU A 162 9.06 4.12 -23.03
N HIS A 163 8.07 3.55 -22.33
CA HIS A 163 6.68 4.00 -22.43
C HIS A 163 6.31 5.17 -21.50
N THR A 164 7.09 5.42 -20.42
CA THR A 164 6.81 6.48 -19.43
C THR A 164 7.73 7.69 -19.58
N GLY A 165 8.97 7.48 -20.05
CA GLY A 165 10.00 8.52 -20.09
C GLY A 165 10.63 8.79 -18.71
N ALA A 166 11.27 9.97 -18.58
CA ALA A 166 12.05 10.34 -17.40
C ALA A 166 11.24 10.41 -16.09
N THR A 167 9.93 10.58 -16.16
CA THR A 167 9.04 10.64 -14.98
C THR A 167 9.17 9.40 -14.08
N ILE A 168 9.53 8.25 -14.66
CA ILE A 168 9.69 6.99 -13.91
C ILE A 168 10.73 7.07 -12.80
N ASP A 169 11.74 7.93 -12.90
CA ASP A 169 12.78 8.12 -11.88
C ASP A 169 12.33 9.00 -10.70
N HIS A 170 11.16 9.59 -10.81
CA HIS A 170 10.64 10.58 -9.86
C HIS A 170 9.35 10.15 -9.15
N VAL A 171 8.96 8.86 -9.25
CA VAL A 171 7.73 8.33 -8.64
C VAL A 171 7.89 7.89 -7.18
N HIS A 172 9.06 8.04 -6.58
CA HIS A 172 9.37 7.64 -5.20
C HIS A 172 8.56 8.39 -4.14
N THR A 173 8.41 7.79 -2.97
CA THR A 173 7.55 8.25 -1.86
C THR A 173 7.87 9.68 -1.39
N THR A 174 9.14 10.10 -1.37
CA THR A 174 9.50 11.46 -0.95
C THR A 174 8.89 12.53 -1.88
N ASN A 175 8.82 12.26 -3.20
CA ASN A 175 8.14 13.17 -4.12
C ASN A 175 6.61 13.12 -3.97
N ALA A 176 6.03 11.95 -3.69
CA ALA A 176 4.60 11.84 -3.37
C ALA A 176 4.24 12.65 -2.11
N ALA A 177 5.10 12.67 -1.09
CA ALA A 177 4.93 13.52 0.08
C ALA A 177 4.99 15.02 -0.26
N ARG A 178 5.86 15.44 -1.18
CA ARG A 178 5.91 16.83 -1.68
C ARG A 178 4.67 17.18 -2.51
N ASP A 179 4.11 16.25 -3.28
CA ASP A 179 2.84 16.45 -3.99
C ASP A 179 1.70 16.77 -3.02
N ILE A 180 1.63 16.07 -1.89
CA ILE A 180 0.63 16.36 -0.85
C ILE A 180 0.81 17.77 -0.29
N ASP A 181 2.05 18.24 -0.13
CA ASP A 181 2.27 19.61 0.29
C ASP A 181 1.87 20.64 -0.78
N SER A 182 2.05 20.31 -2.05
CA SER A 182 1.55 21.12 -3.16
C SER A 182 0.02 21.19 -3.15
N ILE A 183 -0.66 20.06 -2.90
CA ILE A 183 -2.12 20.01 -2.71
C ILE A 183 -2.54 20.90 -1.54
N ARG A 184 -1.90 20.78 -0.37
CA ARG A 184 -2.15 21.66 0.79
C ARG A 184 -2.06 23.13 0.41
N ALA A 185 -0.99 23.50 -0.30
CA ALA A 185 -0.72 24.90 -0.67
C ALA A 185 -1.77 25.46 -1.64
N VAL A 186 -2.16 24.71 -2.69
CA VAL A 186 -3.18 25.18 -3.64
C VAL A 186 -4.58 25.20 -3.05
N LEU A 187 -4.85 24.38 -2.01
CA LEU A 187 -6.09 24.44 -1.22
C LEU A 187 -6.10 25.62 -0.22
N GLY A 188 -4.99 26.36 -0.06
CA GLY A 188 -4.88 27.47 0.87
C GLY A 188 -4.80 27.06 2.34
N GLU A 189 -4.53 25.79 2.63
CA GLU A 189 -4.51 25.27 4.01
C GLU A 189 -3.13 25.52 4.66
N ARG A 190 -3.14 26.05 5.88
CA ARG A 190 -1.91 26.18 6.68
C ARG A 190 -1.40 24.82 7.15
N GLN A 191 -2.31 23.96 7.58
CA GLN A 191 -2.07 22.59 8.05
C GLN A 191 -3.15 21.67 7.52
N ILE A 192 -2.80 20.40 7.33
CA ILE A 192 -3.73 19.33 6.98
C ILE A 192 -3.80 18.30 8.10
N SER A 193 -4.91 17.58 8.18
CA SER A 193 -4.96 16.29 8.87
C SER A 193 -4.63 15.18 7.88
N PHE A 194 -4.03 14.10 8.35
CA PHE A 194 -3.60 12.99 7.51
C PHE A 194 -4.15 11.66 8.05
N PHE A 195 -4.83 10.92 7.19
CA PHE A 195 -5.22 9.52 7.43
C PHE A 195 -4.66 8.65 6.31
N ALA A 196 -3.90 7.65 6.66
CA ALA A 196 -3.30 6.75 5.69
C ALA A 196 -3.35 5.30 6.11
N LEU A 197 -3.37 4.42 5.11
CA LEU A 197 -3.40 2.97 5.26
C LEU A 197 -2.21 2.34 4.53
N SER A 198 -1.58 1.30 5.13
CA SER A 198 -0.64 0.44 4.42
C SER A 198 0.58 1.23 3.87
N TYR A 199 0.96 1.03 2.62
CA TYR A 199 2.01 1.85 1.98
C TYR A 199 1.76 3.36 2.13
N GLY A 200 0.51 3.82 2.14
CA GLY A 200 0.19 5.23 2.37
C GLY A 200 0.75 5.76 3.70
N THR A 201 0.99 4.91 4.68
CA THR A 201 1.62 5.29 5.95
C THR A 201 3.08 5.68 5.78
N GLN A 202 3.81 5.07 4.83
CA GLN A 202 5.16 5.49 4.46
C GLN A 202 5.15 6.91 3.88
N VAL A 203 4.16 7.25 3.04
CA VAL A 203 3.96 8.61 2.53
C VAL A 203 3.68 9.59 3.68
N GLY A 204 2.78 9.22 4.61
CA GLY A 204 2.48 10.02 5.80
C GLY A 204 3.69 10.24 6.72
N GLN A 205 4.49 9.21 6.93
CA GLN A 205 5.74 9.27 7.69
C GLN A 205 6.74 10.23 7.04
N GLN A 206 6.95 10.14 5.74
CA GLN A 206 7.85 11.05 5.01
C GLN A 206 7.29 12.48 4.91
N TYR A 207 5.96 12.63 4.85
CA TYR A 207 5.36 13.96 4.97
C TYR A 207 5.64 14.59 6.34
N ALA A 208 5.54 13.81 7.42
CA ALA A 208 5.88 14.27 8.76
C ALA A 208 7.37 14.61 8.92
N GLU A 209 8.26 13.90 8.23
CA GLU A 209 9.70 14.18 8.21
C GLU A 209 10.02 15.47 7.48
N LEU A 210 9.42 15.67 6.29
CA LEU A 210 9.67 16.86 5.46
C LEU A 210 8.93 18.12 5.95
N PHE A 211 7.72 17.97 6.48
CA PHE A 211 6.81 19.06 6.77
C PHE A 211 6.10 18.96 8.12
N PRO A 212 6.79 18.70 9.22
CA PRO A 212 6.16 18.42 10.51
C PRO A 212 5.23 19.53 10.98
N GLY A 213 5.59 20.78 10.74
CA GLY A 213 4.79 21.97 11.09
C GLY A 213 3.50 22.16 10.27
N ARG A 214 3.32 21.38 9.20
CA ARG A 214 2.15 21.44 8.30
C ARG A 214 1.10 20.37 8.61
N LEU A 215 1.32 19.57 9.64
CA LEU A 215 0.37 18.59 10.15
C LEU A 215 -0.40 19.16 11.36
N ARG A 216 -1.75 19.03 11.32
CA ARG A 216 -2.62 19.23 12.47
C ARG A 216 -2.77 17.94 13.29
N ALA A 217 -3.00 16.83 12.59
CA ALA A 217 -3.18 15.49 13.16
C ALA A 217 -2.73 14.44 12.15
N MET A 218 -2.22 13.30 12.62
CA MET A 218 -1.83 12.19 11.78
C MET A 218 -2.26 10.86 12.41
N ALA A 219 -3.17 10.13 11.74
CA ALA A 219 -3.52 8.75 12.03
C ALA A 219 -3.01 7.87 10.89
N ILE A 220 -2.11 6.93 11.20
CA ILE A 220 -1.47 6.04 10.22
C ILE A 220 -1.73 4.60 10.62
N ASP A 221 -2.56 3.93 9.83
CA ASP A 221 -3.12 2.61 10.12
C ASP A 221 -2.37 1.52 9.34
N SER A 222 -1.95 0.46 10.03
CA SER A 222 -1.22 -0.64 9.40
C SER A 222 0.08 -0.18 8.73
N ASN A 223 1.11 0.04 9.55
CA ASN A 223 2.28 0.84 9.18
C ASN A 223 3.39 0.07 8.49
N MET A 224 3.96 0.69 7.46
CA MET A 224 5.26 0.35 6.91
C MET A 224 6.38 0.75 7.89
N ASP A 225 7.49 0.01 7.87
CA ASP A 225 8.75 0.38 8.50
C ASP A 225 9.85 0.48 7.44
N HIS A 226 10.03 1.68 6.91
CA HIS A 226 11.01 1.94 5.85
C HIS A 226 12.47 1.92 6.35
N SER A 227 12.72 1.54 7.61
CA SER A 227 14.07 1.34 8.13
C SER A 227 14.58 -0.10 8.02
N ILE A 228 13.78 -1.02 7.48
CA ILE A 228 14.15 -2.44 7.32
C ILE A 228 15.06 -2.60 6.12
N THR A 229 16.34 -2.89 6.34
CA THR A 229 17.34 -3.15 5.29
C THR A 229 17.62 -4.64 5.10
N SER A 230 17.27 -5.49 6.06
CA SER A 230 17.52 -6.92 6.02
C SER A 230 16.43 -7.68 5.27
N VAL A 231 16.77 -8.31 4.16
CA VAL A 231 15.88 -9.21 3.40
C VAL A 231 15.31 -10.30 4.29
N PHE A 232 16.17 -10.98 5.07
CA PHE A 232 15.68 -12.04 5.97
C PHE A 232 14.67 -11.53 6.99
N ARG A 233 14.92 -10.35 7.60
CA ARG A 233 14.00 -9.75 8.57
C ARG A 233 12.66 -9.38 7.93
N TYR A 234 12.69 -8.84 6.71
CA TYR A 234 11.49 -8.52 5.93
C TYR A 234 10.64 -9.77 5.69
N LEU A 235 11.25 -10.83 5.13
CA LEU A 235 10.58 -12.10 4.85
C LEU A 235 10.11 -12.82 6.12
N GLN A 236 10.90 -12.76 7.19
CA GLN A 236 10.55 -13.39 8.46
C GLN A 236 9.30 -12.77 9.07
N THR A 237 9.26 -11.45 9.19
CA THR A 237 8.14 -10.77 9.85
C THR A 237 6.84 -10.92 9.09
N THR A 238 6.88 -10.88 7.75
CA THR A 238 5.70 -11.11 6.92
C THR A 238 5.19 -12.55 6.99
N THR A 239 6.10 -13.53 7.09
CA THR A 239 5.73 -14.94 7.24
C THR A 239 5.21 -15.24 8.65
N GLU A 240 5.79 -14.62 9.68
CA GLU A 240 5.36 -14.76 11.07
C GLU A 240 3.89 -14.32 11.27
N ASP A 241 3.54 -13.15 10.72
CA ASP A 241 2.17 -12.63 10.83
C ASP A 241 1.19 -13.42 9.95
N LEU A 242 1.61 -13.97 8.80
CA LEU A 242 0.79 -14.89 8.01
C LEU A 242 0.49 -16.19 8.78
N GLU A 243 1.51 -16.80 9.40
CA GLU A 243 1.36 -17.99 10.23
C GLU A 243 0.47 -17.72 11.45
N GLY A 244 0.63 -16.56 12.08
CA GLY A 244 -0.21 -16.12 13.20
C GLY A 244 -1.67 -15.92 12.80
N SER A 245 -1.90 -15.33 11.61
CA SER A 245 -3.23 -15.13 11.01
C SER A 245 -3.90 -16.46 10.67
N PHE A 246 -3.17 -17.40 10.07
CA PHE A 246 -3.66 -18.74 9.81
C PHE A 246 -4.10 -19.45 11.10
N LYS A 247 -3.27 -19.43 12.13
CA LYS A 247 -3.62 -20.02 13.44
C LYS A 247 -4.83 -19.35 14.09
N ALA A 248 -5.05 -18.05 13.84
CA ALA A 248 -6.25 -17.37 14.31
C ALA A 248 -7.50 -17.80 13.51
N PHE A 249 -7.38 -17.99 12.20
CA PHE A 249 -8.42 -18.56 11.35
C PHE A 249 -8.83 -19.96 11.79
N VAL A 250 -7.87 -20.86 12.09
CA VAL A 250 -8.14 -22.19 12.64
C VAL A 250 -8.99 -22.10 13.90
N ARG A 251 -8.54 -21.32 14.91
CA ARG A 251 -9.30 -21.14 16.16
C ARG A 251 -10.69 -20.56 15.95
N TRP A 252 -10.83 -19.62 15.03
CA TRP A 252 -12.13 -19.08 14.68
C TRP A 252 -13.05 -20.14 14.08
N CYS A 253 -12.56 -20.94 13.15
CA CYS A 253 -13.33 -22.01 12.51
C CYS A 253 -13.77 -23.07 13.54
N ASP A 254 -12.88 -23.48 14.45
CA ASP A 254 -13.18 -24.43 15.53
C ASP A 254 -14.30 -23.93 16.45
N SER A 255 -14.38 -22.61 16.67
CA SER A 255 -15.37 -22.00 17.56
C SER A 255 -16.66 -21.56 16.84
N THR A 256 -16.68 -21.56 15.50
CA THR A 256 -17.77 -20.99 14.69
C THR A 256 -18.53 -22.10 13.96
N ARG A 257 -19.72 -22.45 14.43
CA ARG A 257 -20.54 -23.53 13.84
C ARG A 257 -20.85 -23.36 12.35
N ALA A 258 -20.91 -22.13 11.88
CA ALA A 258 -21.17 -21.81 10.47
C ALA A 258 -19.94 -21.94 9.59
N CYS A 259 -18.74 -22.16 10.14
CA CYS A 259 -17.54 -22.46 9.34
C CYS A 259 -17.69 -23.80 8.64
N ALA A 260 -17.41 -23.86 7.35
CA ALA A 260 -17.54 -25.08 6.54
C ALA A 260 -16.62 -26.24 6.99
N LEU A 261 -15.57 -25.94 7.73
CA LEU A 261 -14.61 -26.89 8.29
C LEU A 261 -14.78 -27.06 9.82
N ASN A 262 -15.89 -26.56 10.41
CA ASN A 262 -16.13 -26.70 11.84
C ASN A 262 -16.24 -28.19 12.23
N GLY A 263 -15.46 -28.60 13.23
CA GLY A 263 -15.40 -30.00 13.68
C GLY A 263 -14.41 -30.86 12.89
N GLU A 264 -13.70 -30.31 11.90
CA GLU A 264 -12.61 -30.99 11.19
C GLU A 264 -11.24 -30.51 11.70
N ASP A 265 -10.17 -31.27 11.43
CA ASP A 265 -8.79 -30.79 11.62
C ASP A 265 -8.44 -29.78 10.50
N VAL A 266 -8.79 -28.52 10.72
CA VAL A 266 -8.56 -27.43 9.75
C VAL A 266 -7.08 -27.30 9.37
N THR A 267 -6.18 -27.54 10.34
CA THR A 267 -4.73 -27.52 10.09
C THR A 267 -4.31 -28.66 9.20
N GLY A 268 -4.77 -29.88 9.49
CA GLY A 268 -4.48 -31.07 8.66
C GLY A 268 -5.08 -30.97 7.26
N VAL A 269 -6.27 -30.36 7.11
CA VAL A 269 -6.86 -30.07 5.78
C VAL A 269 -5.95 -29.14 5.00
N TRP A 270 -5.52 -28.03 5.59
CA TRP A 270 -4.61 -27.06 4.95
C TRP A 270 -3.28 -27.71 4.54
N ASP A 271 -2.60 -28.38 5.48
CA ASP A 271 -1.30 -28.99 5.22
C ASP A 271 -1.40 -30.06 4.12
N GLY A 272 -2.46 -30.88 4.14
CA GLY A 272 -2.72 -31.89 3.10
C GLY A 272 -2.96 -31.26 1.72
N LEU A 273 -3.71 -30.19 1.63
CA LEU A 273 -3.92 -29.44 0.38
C LEU A 273 -2.62 -28.84 -0.13
N HIS A 274 -1.84 -28.22 0.76
CA HIS A 274 -0.55 -27.63 0.41
C HIS A 274 0.45 -28.67 -0.11
N ASP A 275 0.53 -29.84 0.54
CA ASP A 275 1.42 -30.93 0.12
C ASP A 275 0.99 -31.53 -1.24
N ARG A 276 -0.31 -31.63 -1.48
CA ARG A 276 -0.85 -32.04 -2.79
C ARG A 276 -0.51 -31.03 -3.87
N ALA A 277 -0.71 -29.73 -3.60
CA ALA A 277 -0.37 -28.66 -4.52
C ALA A 277 1.13 -28.61 -4.83
N ALA A 278 1.98 -28.78 -3.81
CA ALA A 278 3.43 -28.83 -3.97
C ALA A 278 3.89 -30.04 -4.80
N ALA A 279 3.15 -31.14 -4.75
CA ALA A 279 3.40 -32.35 -5.54
C ALA A 279 2.74 -32.31 -6.95
N GLY A 280 2.09 -31.20 -7.34
CA GLY A 280 1.36 -31.08 -8.61
C GLY A 280 0.14 -32.02 -8.71
N ARG A 281 -0.51 -32.31 -7.60
CA ARG A 281 -1.64 -33.26 -7.48
C ARG A 281 -2.91 -32.62 -6.94
N LEU A 282 -3.00 -31.31 -6.99
CA LEU A 282 -4.18 -30.55 -6.60
C LEU A 282 -4.75 -29.84 -7.83
N ASP A 283 -5.96 -30.19 -8.22
CA ASP A 283 -6.69 -29.54 -9.29
C ASP A 283 -7.94 -28.85 -8.72
N ASP A 284 -8.34 -27.76 -9.34
CA ASP A 284 -9.62 -27.11 -9.07
C ASP A 284 -10.76 -28.03 -9.55
N PRO A 285 -11.65 -28.50 -8.65
CA PRO A 285 -12.70 -29.45 -9.01
C PRO A 285 -13.75 -28.89 -9.99
N ALA A 286 -13.86 -27.55 -10.12
CA ALA A 286 -14.81 -26.91 -11.03
C ALA A 286 -14.23 -26.74 -12.45
N THR A 287 -12.92 -26.47 -12.57
CA THR A 287 -12.28 -26.18 -13.86
C THR A 287 -11.36 -27.30 -14.35
N GLY A 288 -10.86 -28.13 -13.44
CA GLY A 288 -9.83 -29.14 -13.72
C GLY A 288 -8.42 -28.55 -13.88
N GLU A 289 -8.24 -27.26 -13.63
CA GLU A 289 -6.95 -26.60 -13.76
C GLU A 289 -6.08 -26.88 -12.51
N PRO A 290 -4.76 -27.07 -12.67
CA PRO A 290 -3.87 -27.32 -11.55
C PRO A 290 -3.75 -26.09 -10.64
N ILE A 291 -3.84 -26.33 -9.32
CA ILE A 291 -3.59 -25.32 -8.28
C ILE A 291 -2.18 -25.53 -7.73
N THR A 292 -1.34 -24.52 -7.84
CA THR A 292 0.01 -24.55 -7.27
C THR A 292 0.01 -24.22 -5.77
N ALA A 293 1.05 -24.64 -5.06
CA ALA A 293 1.23 -24.28 -3.65
C ALA A 293 1.31 -22.75 -3.45
N GLU A 294 1.83 -22.00 -4.43
CA GLU A 294 1.86 -20.54 -4.40
C GLU A 294 0.46 -19.93 -4.52
N GLN A 295 -0.36 -20.41 -5.46
CA GLN A 295 -1.76 -19.96 -5.59
C GLN A 295 -2.56 -20.25 -4.31
N LEU A 296 -2.36 -21.41 -3.69
CA LEU A 296 -3.03 -21.74 -2.44
C LEU A 296 -2.61 -20.78 -1.30
N ARG A 297 -1.30 -20.47 -1.20
CA ARG A 297 -0.80 -19.48 -0.22
C ARG A 297 -1.31 -18.08 -0.49
N LEU A 298 -1.41 -17.66 -1.76
CA LEU A 298 -2.01 -16.36 -2.14
C LEU A 298 -3.48 -16.30 -1.73
N THR A 299 -4.26 -17.36 -1.95
CA THR A 299 -5.66 -17.43 -1.51
C THR A 299 -5.79 -17.26 0.01
N LEU A 300 -4.94 -17.94 0.78
CA LEU A 300 -4.89 -17.74 2.23
C LEU A 300 -4.51 -16.30 2.60
N PHE A 301 -3.43 -15.80 2.00
CA PHE A 301 -2.90 -14.46 2.26
C PHE A 301 -3.98 -13.38 2.02
N ASP A 302 -4.66 -13.44 0.88
CA ASP A 302 -5.72 -12.49 0.54
C ASP A 302 -6.89 -12.55 1.53
N ALA A 303 -7.26 -13.75 1.97
CA ALA A 303 -8.33 -13.92 2.96
C ALA A 303 -7.99 -13.34 4.34
N MET A 304 -6.70 -13.18 4.66
CA MET A 304 -6.26 -12.62 5.95
C MET A 304 -6.29 -11.09 5.98
N TYR A 305 -6.47 -10.40 4.85
CA TYR A 305 -6.64 -8.94 4.82
C TYR A 305 -7.95 -8.48 5.46
N ASP A 306 -9.04 -9.21 5.22
CA ASP A 306 -10.38 -8.87 5.66
C ASP A 306 -11.11 -10.12 6.15
N PRO A 307 -10.90 -10.51 7.40
CA PRO A 307 -11.55 -11.69 7.98
C PRO A 307 -13.07 -11.68 7.85
N ALA A 308 -13.70 -10.54 8.10
CA ALA A 308 -15.16 -10.40 8.09
C ALA A 308 -15.78 -10.73 6.73
N GLY A 309 -15.05 -10.39 5.68
CA GLY A 309 -15.55 -10.61 4.34
C GLY A 309 -15.00 -11.85 3.63
N SER A 310 -14.05 -12.60 4.21
CA SER A 310 -13.33 -13.64 3.47
C SER A 310 -13.23 -14.99 4.16
N TRP A 311 -13.32 -15.07 5.48
CA TRP A 311 -13.03 -16.31 6.19
C TRP A 311 -14.06 -17.42 5.94
N PHE A 312 -15.33 -17.08 5.77
CA PHE A 312 -16.34 -18.09 5.38
C PHE A 312 -16.10 -18.61 3.96
N ASP A 313 -15.73 -17.73 3.03
CA ASP A 313 -15.45 -18.13 1.65
C ASP A 313 -14.17 -18.98 1.59
N LEU A 314 -13.13 -18.61 2.35
CA LEU A 314 -11.91 -19.42 2.47
C LEU A 314 -12.21 -20.81 3.01
N ALA A 315 -12.98 -20.91 4.11
CA ALA A 315 -13.33 -22.21 4.70
C ALA A 315 -14.12 -23.08 3.71
N SER A 316 -15.07 -22.49 2.98
CA SER A 316 -15.86 -23.20 1.96
C SER A 316 -15.00 -23.64 0.77
N HIS A 317 -14.04 -22.80 0.34
CA HIS A 317 -13.12 -23.12 -0.73
C HIS A 317 -12.19 -24.29 -0.33
N LEU A 318 -11.55 -24.23 0.85
CA LEU A 318 -10.70 -25.30 1.36
C LEU A 318 -11.47 -26.62 1.50
N LYS A 319 -12.72 -26.58 1.99
CA LYS A 319 -13.60 -27.75 2.07
C LYS A 319 -13.87 -28.35 0.68
N THR A 320 -14.20 -27.51 -0.31
CA THR A 320 -14.43 -27.94 -1.69
C THR A 320 -13.21 -28.61 -2.30
N LEU A 321 -12.01 -28.07 -2.07
CA LEU A 321 -10.76 -28.67 -2.53
C LEU A 321 -10.44 -30.00 -1.83
N ALA A 322 -10.78 -30.13 -0.56
CA ALA A 322 -10.59 -31.35 0.21
C ALA A 322 -11.56 -32.46 -0.24
N ASP A 323 -12.85 -32.13 -0.42
CA ASP A 323 -13.91 -33.08 -0.81
C ASP A 323 -13.83 -33.46 -2.29
N GLY A 324 -13.31 -32.61 -3.16
CA GLY A 324 -13.19 -32.85 -4.61
C GLY A 324 -12.38 -34.12 -4.96
N GLU A 325 -11.53 -34.59 -4.07
CA GLU A 325 -10.85 -35.90 -4.21
C GLU A 325 -11.79 -37.11 -4.11
N ALA A 326 -12.84 -37.00 -3.32
CA ALA A 326 -13.80 -38.11 -3.15
C ALA A 326 -14.58 -38.37 -4.45
N THR A 327 -14.85 -37.28 -5.23
CA THR A 327 -15.60 -37.36 -6.50
C THR A 327 -14.71 -37.70 -7.72
N ALA A 328 -13.45 -37.24 -7.75
CA ALA A 328 -12.56 -37.47 -8.89
C ALA A 328 -12.07 -38.91 -9.02
N ARG A 329 -12.03 -39.68 -7.92
CA ARG A 329 -11.72 -41.12 -7.96
C ARG A 329 -12.79 -41.97 -8.66
N THR A 330 -13.97 -41.39 -8.89
CA THR A 330 -15.11 -42.11 -9.51
C THR A 330 -15.29 -41.77 -11.00
N THR A 331 -14.63 -40.74 -11.57
CA THR A 331 -14.90 -40.26 -12.95
C THR A 331 -13.64 -40.02 -13.79
N ALA A 332 -12.65 -40.92 -13.73
CA ALA A 332 -11.54 -40.85 -14.68
C ALA A 332 -11.96 -41.43 -16.03
N LYS A 333 -12.41 -40.56 -16.97
CA LYS A 333 -12.27 -40.75 -18.42
C LYS A 333 -12.73 -39.52 -19.23
N THR A 334 -11.80 -39.13 -20.13
CA THR A 334 -12.00 -38.38 -21.40
C THR A 334 -12.21 -36.87 -21.35
N GLY A 335 -11.21 -36.11 -21.80
CA GLY A 335 -11.33 -34.73 -22.24
C GLY A 335 -10.20 -34.33 -23.17
N LYS A 336 -10.53 -34.01 -24.42
CA LYS A 336 -9.62 -33.64 -25.51
C LYS A 336 -9.04 -32.23 -25.32
N THR A 337 -7.73 -32.11 -25.52
CA THR A 337 -7.01 -30.84 -25.70
C THR A 337 -7.41 -30.16 -27.01
N SER A 338 -7.76 -28.88 -26.95
CA SER A 338 -7.89 -28.01 -28.15
C SER A 338 -6.77 -26.98 -28.11
N LYS A 339 -5.84 -27.08 -29.07
CA LYS A 339 -4.89 -26.01 -29.43
C LYS A 339 -5.47 -25.23 -30.59
N THR A 340 -5.64 -23.93 -30.41
CA THR A 340 -5.80 -23.02 -31.57
C THR A 340 -4.87 -21.84 -31.43
N GLY A 341 -3.76 -21.88 -32.17
CA GLY A 341 -2.94 -20.71 -32.45
C GLY A 341 -3.48 -19.99 -33.68
N THR A 342 -3.70 -18.69 -33.59
CA THR A 342 -3.91 -17.81 -34.73
C THR A 342 -2.92 -16.64 -34.66
N THR A 343 -1.99 -16.63 -35.63
CA THR A 343 -1.13 -15.48 -35.92
C THR A 343 -1.93 -14.47 -36.74
N GLY A 344 -2.32 -13.36 -36.13
CA GLY A 344 -2.88 -12.17 -36.76
C GLY A 344 -1.85 -11.04 -36.85
N PRO A 345 -2.08 -9.97 -37.66
CA PRO A 345 -1.13 -8.89 -37.86
C PRO A 345 -0.81 -8.17 -36.53
N ARG A 346 0.46 -7.75 -36.33
CA ARG A 346 0.94 -7.03 -35.15
C ARG A 346 -0.02 -5.88 -34.82
N LYS A 347 -0.84 -6.07 -33.77
CA LYS A 347 -1.58 -5.00 -33.15
C LYS A 347 -0.56 -4.07 -32.48
N ARG A 348 -0.83 -2.76 -32.51
CA ARG A 348 -0.12 -1.76 -31.73
C ARG A 348 -0.02 -2.30 -30.30
N GLN A 349 1.19 -2.40 -29.78
CA GLN A 349 1.46 -2.97 -28.45
C GLN A 349 0.62 -2.22 -27.42
N GLU A 350 -0.30 -2.93 -26.76
CA GLU A 350 -1.18 -2.33 -25.77
C GLU A 350 -0.37 -2.05 -24.51
N THR A 351 -0.42 -0.81 -24.00
CA THR A 351 0.24 -0.44 -22.75
C THR A 351 -0.77 -0.39 -21.62
N VAL A 352 -0.36 -0.85 -20.45
CA VAL A 352 -1.14 -0.82 -19.20
C VAL A 352 -0.48 0.09 -18.15
N GLY A 353 -1.26 0.61 -17.24
CA GLY A 353 -0.74 1.30 -16.05
C GLY A 353 -0.11 0.29 -15.10
N TYR A 354 1.20 0.41 -14.82
CA TYR A 354 1.91 -0.56 -13.97
C TYR A 354 2.97 0.11 -13.08
N ALA A 355 2.51 0.88 -12.10
CA ALA A 355 3.36 1.73 -11.29
C ALA A 355 4.07 1.01 -10.13
N TYR A 356 3.53 -0.14 -9.65
CA TYR A 356 4.02 -0.79 -8.43
C TYR A 356 5.54 -1.01 -8.41
N PRO A 357 6.16 -1.70 -9.39
CA PRO A 357 7.60 -1.97 -9.34
C PRO A 357 8.44 -0.70 -9.37
N SER A 358 8.00 0.30 -10.18
CA SER A 358 8.74 1.56 -10.32
C SER A 358 8.76 2.36 -9.01
N ILE A 359 7.63 2.43 -8.29
CA ILE A 359 7.55 3.11 -7.00
C ILE A 359 8.32 2.30 -5.95
N TRP A 360 8.03 0.99 -5.85
CA TRP A 360 8.61 0.12 -4.85
C TRP A 360 10.14 0.07 -4.94
N CYS A 361 10.68 -0.18 -6.14
CA CYS A 361 12.12 -0.27 -6.34
C CYS A 361 12.84 1.09 -6.38
N SER A 362 12.10 2.22 -6.40
CA SER A 362 12.67 3.54 -6.14
C SER A 362 12.85 3.83 -4.65
N ASP A 363 12.09 3.15 -3.79
CA ASP A 363 12.11 3.31 -2.33
C ASP A 363 12.88 2.18 -1.62
N TRP A 364 12.95 0.99 -2.21
CA TRP A 364 13.52 -0.19 -1.56
C TRP A 364 14.71 -0.73 -2.34
N LYS A 365 15.85 -0.79 -1.67
CA LYS A 365 17.08 -1.43 -2.18
C LYS A 365 17.30 -2.74 -1.43
N TRP A 366 17.17 -3.85 -2.13
CA TRP A 366 17.44 -5.16 -1.56
C TRP A 366 18.79 -5.68 -2.03
N GLU A 367 19.56 -6.21 -1.09
CA GLU A 367 20.87 -6.82 -1.37
C GLU A 367 20.78 -8.31 -1.11
N VAL A 368 20.96 -9.09 -2.18
CA VAL A 368 20.96 -10.55 -2.19
C VAL A 368 22.17 -11.01 -2.96
N SER A 369 22.95 -11.90 -2.37
CA SER A 369 24.20 -12.40 -3.00
C SER A 369 23.96 -13.44 -4.11
N GLY A 370 22.74 -13.95 -4.26
CA GLY A 370 22.35 -14.92 -5.28
C GLY A 370 21.22 -15.86 -4.80
N PHE A 371 20.88 -16.80 -5.67
CA PHE A 371 19.83 -17.80 -5.40
C PHE A 371 20.06 -18.57 -4.09
N GLU A 372 21.28 -19.03 -3.85
CA GLU A 372 21.59 -19.85 -2.67
C GLU A 372 21.22 -19.14 -1.36
N GLN A 373 21.46 -17.84 -1.24
CA GLN A 373 21.09 -17.07 -0.05
C GLN A 373 19.56 -17.00 0.12
N LEU A 374 18.83 -16.74 -0.96
CA LEU A 374 17.35 -16.70 -0.92
C LEU A 374 16.77 -18.07 -0.56
N ASP A 375 17.31 -19.14 -1.11
CA ASP A 375 16.87 -20.51 -0.83
C ASP A 375 17.17 -20.91 0.62
N GLN A 376 18.31 -20.49 1.19
CA GLN A 376 18.61 -20.67 2.61
C GLN A 376 17.59 -19.92 3.50
N TYR A 377 17.18 -18.70 3.11
CA TYR A 377 16.13 -17.96 3.81
C TYR A 377 14.78 -18.69 3.73
N ARG A 378 14.37 -19.12 2.54
CA ARG A 378 13.15 -19.91 2.33
C ARG A 378 13.15 -21.15 3.20
N LYS A 379 14.18 -22.01 3.12
CA LYS A 379 14.31 -23.24 3.91
C LYS A 379 14.25 -22.99 5.42
N ARG A 380 14.82 -21.88 5.89
CA ARG A 380 14.76 -21.49 7.30
C ARG A 380 13.36 -21.07 7.70
N LEU A 381 12.66 -20.29 6.89
CA LEU A 381 11.30 -19.84 7.16
C LEU A 381 10.30 -20.98 7.13
N GLU A 382 10.40 -21.92 6.19
CA GLU A 382 9.57 -23.12 6.13
C GLU A 382 9.67 -23.99 7.39
N ARG A 383 10.85 -24.02 8.03
CA ARG A 383 11.01 -24.73 9.33
C ARG A 383 10.42 -23.96 10.51
N LEU A 384 10.47 -22.62 10.47
CA LEU A 384 9.94 -21.77 11.55
C LEU A 384 8.42 -21.66 11.48
N TYR A 385 7.87 -21.68 10.27
CA TYR A 385 6.46 -21.45 9.98
C TYR A 385 5.91 -22.61 9.12
N PRO A 386 5.65 -23.78 9.77
CA PRO A 386 5.46 -25.03 9.05
C PRO A 386 4.17 -25.11 8.22
N HIS A 387 3.17 -24.29 8.51
CA HIS A 387 1.89 -24.32 7.78
C HIS A 387 1.90 -23.37 6.58
N THR A 388 2.31 -22.12 6.77
CA THR A 388 2.30 -21.11 5.70
C THR A 388 3.59 -21.03 4.90
N LYS A 389 4.67 -21.63 5.39
CA LYS A 389 5.99 -21.77 4.74
C LYS A 389 6.68 -20.42 4.49
N LEU A 390 6.18 -19.62 3.54
CA LEU A 390 6.76 -18.36 3.09
C LEU A 390 5.65 -17.40 2.68
N SER A 391 5.69 -16.17 3.19
CA SER A 391 4.76 -15.13 2.75
C SER A 391 4.96 -14.78 1.28
N PRO A 392 3.89 -14.50 0.51
CA PRO A 392 3.98 -14.00 -0.87
C PRO A 392 4.82 -12.73 -1.04
N PHE A 393 5.13 -12.02 0.01
CA PHE A 393 6.01 -10.83 -0.01
C PHE A 393 7.48 -11.11 -0.37
N TRP A 394 7.84 -12.37 -0.60
CA TRP A 394 9.10 -12.69 -1.29
C TRP A 394 9.18 -11.99 -2.66
N SER A 395 8.05 -11.77 -3.31
CA SER A 395 7.98 -11.09 -4.61
C SER A 395 8.42 -9.62 -4.54
N ASP A 396 8.19 -8.94 -3.42
CA ASP A 396 8.61 -7.55 -3.19
C ASP A 396 10.14 -7.40 -3.15
N VAL A 397 10.81 -8.45 -2.71
CA VAL A 397 12.27 -8.52 -2.75
C VAL A 397 12.74 -8.80 -4.17
N LEU A 398 12.18 -9.85 -4.80
CA LEU A 398 12.63 -10.30 -6.12
C LEU A 398 12.41 -9.26 -7.21
N VAL A 399 11.28 -8.55 -7.21
CA VAL A 399 10.94 -7.58 -8.27
C VAL A 399 11.95 -6.43 -8.40
N CYS A 400 12.69 -6.12 -7.33
CA CYS A 400 13.69 -5.06 -7.35
C CYS A 400 15.11 -5.54 -7.66
N LEU A 401 15.36 -6.85 -7.66
CA LEU A 401 16.68 -7.38 -8.02
C LEU A 401 16.90 -7.18 -9.52
N ASN A 402 18.02 -6.54 -9.86
CA ASN A 402 18.37 -6.16 -11.23
C ASN A 402 17.38 -5.15 -11.90
N TRP A 403 16.61 -4.42 -11.10
CA TRP A 403 15.81 -3.30 -11.60
C TRP A 403 16.73 -2.16 -12.08
N GLN A 404 16.56 -1.67 -13.32
CA GLN A 404 17.43 -0.67 -13.91
C GLN A 404 17.06 0.78 -13.57
N GLY A 405 16.03 1.00 -12.77
CA GLY A 405 15.64 2.33 -12.29
C GLY A 405 16.50 2.82 -11.12
N LYS A 406 16.46 4.13 -10.88
CA LYS A 406 17.17 4.77 -9.77
C LYS A 406 16.50 4.47 -8.44
N VAL A 407 17.25 4.02 -7.43
CA VAL A 407 16.80 4.00 -6.04
C VAL A 407 16.98 5.41 -5.48
N SER A 408 15.90 6.18 -5.45
CA SER A 408 15.93 7.62 -5.11
C SER A 408 15.62 7.90 -3.63
N ASN A 409 15.03 6.94 -2.95
CA ASN A 409 14.61 7.05 -1.54
C ASN A 409 14.85 5.72 -0.82
N PRO A 410 16.13 5.26 -0.68
CA PRO A 410 16.44 3.98 -0.05
C PRO A 410 16.00 3.96 1.42
N GLN A 411 15.88 2.76 1.97
CA GLN A 411 15.50 2.54 3.36
C GLN A 411 16.38 3.35 4.32
N HIS A 412 15.74 4.04 5.24
CA HIS A 412 16.42 4.84 6.26
C HIS A 412 15.56 4.96 7.52
N ARG A 413 16.18 5.34 8.61
CA ARG A 413 15.44 5.74 9.82
C ARG A 413 14.90 7.14 9.63
N LEU A 414 13.63 7.34 10.03
CA LEU A 414 12.99 8.64 9.96
C LEU A 414 13.65 9.62 10.95
N ASP A 415 13.90 10.85 10.50
CA ASP A 415 14.32 11.98 11.32
C ASP A 415 13.17 12.98 11.49
N ILE A 416 12.18 12.58 12.27
CA ILE A 416 10.97 13.37 12.50
C ILE A 416 11.11 14.21 13.77
N THR A 417 10.95 15.53 13.64
CA THR A 417 10.95 16.46 14.77
C THR A 417 9.77 17.42 14.66
N GLY A 418 9.07 17.64 15.78
CA GLY A 418 7.99 18.66 15.83
C GLY A 418 6.66 18.22 15.22
N ASN A 419 6.47 16.95 14.88
CA ASN A 419 5.17 16.41 14.44
C ASN A 419 4.10 16.53 15.54
N PRO A 420 2.78 16.57 15.20
CA PRO A 420 1.72 16.45 16.17
C PRO A 420 1.79 15.07 16.87
N PRO A 421 1.13 14.90 18.03
CA PRO A 421 0.90 13.56 18.55
C PRO A 421 0.28 12.68 17.48
N THR A 422 0.77 11.45 17.30
CA THR A 422 0.37 10.57 16.19
C THR A 422 -0.36 9.35 16.72
N LEU A 423 -1.48 8.97 16.09
CA LEU A 423 -2.19 7.72 16.37
C LEU A 423 -1.74 6.65 15.37
N LEU A 424 -1.35 5.48 15.89
CA LEU A 424 -0.88 4.35 15.11
C LEU A 424 -1.69 3.09 15.47
N PRO A 425 -2.81 2.84 14.78
CA PRO A 425 -3.54 1.59 14.91
C PRO A 425 -2.78 0.42 14.26
N LYS A 426 -2.84 -0.76 14.89
CA LYS A 426 -2.25 -2.00 14.36
C LYS A 426 -3.05 -3.22 14.80
N ALA A 427 -3.09 -4.28 13.99
CA ALA A 427 -3.60 -5.59 14.38
C ALA A 427 -2.58 -6.42 15.18
N ARG A 428 -3.07 -7.46 15.82
CA ARG A 428 -2.22 -8.49 16.39
C ARG A 428 -1.45 -9.23 15.33
N TYR A 429 -2.12 -9.59 14.23
CA TYR A 429 -1.55 -10.18 13.03
C TYR A 429 -2.06 -9.44 11.80
N ASP A 430 -1.16 -8.93 11.01
CA ASP A 430 -1.44 -8.18 9.79
C ASP A 430 -0.52 -8.68 8.67
N VAL A 431 -1.09 -9.36 7.69
CA VAL A 431 -0.33 -9.96 6.58
C VAL A 431 0.29 -8.93 5.65
N GLY A 432 -0.29 -7.70 5.58
CA GLY A 432 0.19 -6.61 4.72
C GLY A 432 1.30 -5.78 5.38
N THR A 433 1.16 -5.50 6.69
CA THR A 433 2.12 -4.70 7.47
C THR A 433 2.27 -5.30 8.87
N PRO A 434 3.17 -6.26 9.04
CA PRO A 434 3.33 -7.02 10.27
C PRO A 434 3.43 -6.16 11.52
N ALA A 435 2.96 -6.70 12.65
CA ALA A 435 3.01 -6.03 13.95
C ALA A 435 4.41 -5.48 14.29
N ALA A 436 5.45 -6.20 13.90
CA ALA A 436 6.84 -5.79 14.09
C ALA A 436 7.18 -4.46 13.38
N TRP A 437 6.61 -4.22 12.18
CA TRP A 437 6.83 -2.99 11.42
C TRP A 437 6.12 -1.80 12.08
N ASN A 438 4.90 -2.02 12.57
CA ASN A 438 4.15 -0.99 13.29
C ASN A 438 4.91 -0.50 14.53
N TYR A 439 5.50 -1.41 15.30
CA TYR A 439 6.36 -1.03 16.42
C TYR A 439 7.69 -0.42 15.95
N GLY A 440 8.21 -0.82 14.79
CA GLY A 440 9.38 -0.21 14.14
C GLY A 440 9.13 1.26 13.83
N ALA A 441 8.05 1.58 13.15
CA ALA A 441 7.61 2.94 12.85
C ALA A 441 7.35 3.76 14.12
N ALA A 442 6.62 3.20 15.10
CA ALA A 442 6.30 3.88 16.34
C ALA A 442 7.54 4.33 17.15
N ARG A 443 8.65 3.59 17.06
CA ARG A 443 9.92 3.98 17.71
C ARG A 443 10.64 5.14 17.02
N GLN A 444 10.27 5.46 15.79
CA GLN A 444 10.88 6.51 14.97
C GLN A 444 10.05 7.79 14.94
N ILE A 445 8.76 7.72 15.29
CA ILE A 445 7.84 8.86 15.25
C ILE A 445 7.63 9.36 16.67
N PRO A 446 8.10 10.56 17.04
CA PRO A 446 7.90 11.10 18.36
C PRO A 446 6.42 11.25 18.73
N ARG A 447 6.09 11.12 20.00
CA ARG A 447 4.75 11.29 20.57
C ARG A 447 3.69 10.37 19.96
N THR A 448 4.08 9.15 19.53
CA THR A 448 3.16 8.16 19.01
C THR A 448 2.39 7.45 20.12
N THR A 449 1.10 7.26 19.90
CA THR A 449 0.23 6.36 20.66
C THR A 449 -0.15 5.19 19.76
N VAL A 450 0.28 3.99 20.15
CA VAL A 450 -0.12 2.75 19.48
C VAL A 450 -1.49 2.34 20.03
N LEU A 451 -2.43 2.05 19.12
CA LEU A 451 -3.73 1.46 19.40
C LEU A 451 -3.70 0.01 18.91
N GLU A 452 -3.86 -0.94 19.83
CA GLU A 452 -3.78 -2.35 19.49
C GLU A 452 -5.17 -2.94 19.22
N TYR A 453 -5.33 -3.60 18.09
CA TYR A 453 -6.45 -4.47 17.79
C TYR A 453 -6.00 -5.93 17.97
N ASP A 454 -6.71 -6.69 18.82
CA ASP A 454 -6.35 -8.07 19.18
C ASP A 454 -6.72 -9.10 18.10
N GLY A 455 -7.25 -8.65 16.99
CA GLY A 455 -7.66 -9.47 15.85
C GLY A 455 -6.64 -9.59 14.75
N VAL A 456 -7.09 -10.19 13.65
CA VAL A 456 -6.41 -10.33 12.36
C VAL A 456 -7.00 -9.31 11.39
N GLY A 457 -6.19 -8.83 10.46
CA GLY A 457 -6.65 -8.04 9.33
C GLY A 457 -5.77 -6.82 9.05
N HIS A 458 -5.87 -6.34 7.82
CA HIS A 458 -5.13 -5.19 7.33
C HIS A 458 -6.02 -3.95 7.28
N GLY A 459 -5.63 -2.87 7.99
CA GLY A 459 -6.43 -1.66 8.12
C GLY A 459 -7.48 -1.74 9.22
N GLN A 460 -7.14 -1.22 10.42
CA GLN A 460 -7.96 -1.35 11.62
C GLN A 460 -9.21 -0.47 11.58
N TYR A 461 -9.19 0.59 10.77
CA TYR A 461 -10.38 1.40 10.51
C TYR A 461 -11.54 0.57 9.94
N ARG A 462 -11.23 -0.45 9.14
CA ARG A 462 -12.21 -1.36 8.52
C ARG A 462 -12.52 -2.55 9.40
N ASN A 463 -11.51 -3.11 10.05
CA ASN A 463 -11.60 -4.39 10.75
C ASN A 463 -12.08 -4.28 12.21
N SER A 464 -12.15 -3.06 12.78
CA SER A 464 -12.55 -2.88 14.19
C SER A 464 -13.37 -1.61 14.39
N THR A 465 -14.57 -1.77 14.90
CA THR A 465 -15.46 -0.66 15.30
C THR A 465 -14.83 0.19 16.40
N CYS A 466 -14.15 -0.45 17.35
CA CYS A 466 -13.42 0.23 18.41
C CYS A 466 -12.26 1.06 17.84
N ALA A 467 -11.43 0.51 16.96
CA ALA A 467 -10.32 1.23 16.36
C ALA A 467 -10.82 2.41 15.50
N ARG A 468 -11.87 2.21 14.72
CA ARG A 468 -12.53 3.26 13.94
C ARG A 468 -12.95 4.43 14.83
N THR A 469 -13.62 4.15 15.93
CA THR A 469 -14.07 5.17 16.89
C THR A 469 -12.89 5.99 17.42
N HIS A 470 -11.79 5.36 17.80
CA HIS A 470 -10.60 6.07 18.28
C HIS A 470 -9.91 6.90 17.19
N ILE A 471 -9.84 6.38 15.94
CA ILE A 471 -9.28 7.11 14.80
C ILE A 471 -10.10 8.37 14.53
N GLU A 472 -11.42 8.25 14.42
CA GLU A 472 -12.31 9.37 14.16
C GLU A 472 -12.30 10.39 15.30
N THR A 473 -12.33 9.94 16.55
CA THR A 473 -12.22 10.80 17.73
C THR A 473 -10.92 11.59 17.72
N TYR A 474 -9.79 10.92 17.48
CA TYR A 474 -8.50 11.60 17.42
C TYR A 474 -8.44 12.63 16.29
N LEU A 475 -8.83 12.26 15.07
CA LEU A 475 -8.78 13.17 13.93
C LEU A 475 -9.68 14.40 14.11
N THR A 476 -10.83 14.25 14.75
CA THR A 476 -11.78 15.36 14.94
C THR A 476 -11.44 16.22 16.16
N SER A 477 -11.13 15.63 17.30
CA SER A 477 -10.99 16.31 18.59
C SER A 477 -9.55 16.40 19.11
N LEU A 478 -8.57 15.76 18.46
CA LEU A 478 -7.17 15.60 18.91
C LEU A 478 -7.01 14.81 20.21
N VAL A 479 -8.06 14.10 20.65
CA VAL A 479 -8.03 13.26 21.85
C VAL A 479 -7.52 11.88 21.48
N LEU A 480 -6.31 11.56 21.91
CA LEU A 480 -5.73 10.21 21.76
C LEU A 480 -6.34 9.24 22.77
N PRO A 481 -6.46 7.94 22.42
CA PRO A 481 -6.78 6.93 23.42
C PRO A 481 -5.68 6.87 24.48
N PRO A 482 -6.01 6.45 25.72
CA PRO A 482 -5.01 6.15 26.74
C PRO A 482 -3.93 5.20 26.22
N ARG A 483 -2.69 5.35 26.68
CA ARG A 483 -1.63 4.41 26.30
C ARG A 483 -1.96 3.00 26.75
N GLY A 484 -1.74 2.01 25.88
CA GLY A 484 -2.07 0.61 26.12
C GLY A 484 -3.54 0.26 25.87
N THR A 485 -4.33 1.16 25.26
CA THR A 485 -5.69 0.83 24.81
C THR A 485 -5.66 -0.31 23.82
N ARG A 486 -6.52 -1.29 24.05
CA ARG A 486 -6.69 -2.48 23.20
C ARG A 486 -8.15 -2.58 22.76
N CYS A 487 -8.35 -2.87 21.49
CA CYS A 487 -9.63 -3.21 20.90
C CYS A 487 -9.73 -4.73 20.79
N ALA A 488 -10.79 -5.32 21.28
CA ALA A 488 -11.02 -6.76 21.19
C ALA A 488 -11.14 -7.21 19.71
N ALA A 489 -10.77 -8.46 19.42
CA ALA A 489 -10.93 -9.05 18.10
C ALA A 489 -12.42 -9.09 17.71
N GLU A 490 -12.72 -8.65 16.49
CA GLU A 490 -14.04 -8.70 15.87
C GLU A 490 -13.95 -9.67 14.68
N TYR A 491 -14.54 -10.87 14.83
CA TYR A 491 -14.56 -11.89 13.76
C TYR A 491 -16.00 -12.17 13.33
N PRO A 492 -16.24 -12.61 12.08
CA PRO A 492 -17.58 -12.87 11.59
C PRO A 492 -18.20 -14.10 12.30
N ASP A 493 -19.46 -14.00 12.69
CA ASP A 493 -20.25 -15.09 13.28
C ASP A 493 -21.19 -15.76 12.27
N ARG A 494 -21.39 -15.14 11.10
CA ARG A 494 -22.22 -15.60 9.98
C ARG A 494 -21.67 -15.07 8.66
N PRO A 495 -21.94 -15.78 7.53
CA PRO A 495 -21.57 -15.31 6.20
C PRO A 495 -22.18 -13.94 5.89
N SER A 496 -21.38 -13.05 5.28
CA SER A 496 -21.86 -11.74 4.85
C SER A 496 -22.69 -11.84 3.57
N ALA A 497 -23.91 -11.30 3.58
CA ALA A 497 -24.77 -11.23 2.40
C ALA A 497 -24.23 -10.25 1.32
N THR A 498 -23.32 -9.34 1.68
CA THR A 498 -22.83 -8.24 0.82
C THR A 498 -21.41 -8.45 0.29
N ALA A 499 -20.73 -9.51 0.68
CA ALA A 499 -19.30 -9.73 0.40
C ALA A 499 -18.92 -9.91 -1.09
N LYS A 500 -19.88 -10.00 -2.00
CA LYS A 500 -19.64 -10.27 -3.43
C LYS A 500 -19.39 -9.04 -4.32
N ALA A 501 -19.54 -7.82 -3.84
CA ALA A 501 -19.70 -6.68 -4.75
C ALA A 501 -18.43 -5.88 -5.10
N GLU A 502 -17.35 -5.82 -4.31
CA GLU A 502 -16.29 -4.82 -4.57
C GLU A 502 -14.87 -5.23 -4.14
N ARG A 503 -14.49 -6.45 -4.37
CA ARG A 503 -13.08 -6.82 -4.18
C ARG A 503 -12.38 -6.96 -5.52
N GLY A 504 -11.81 -5.86 -5.98
CA GLY A 504 -10.63 -5.98 -6.81
C GLY A 504 -9.54 -6.58 -5.92
N PRO A 505 -8.90 -7.66 -6.32
CA PRO A 505 -7.85 -8.26 -5.52
C PRO A 505 -6.71 -7.27 -5.40
N LEU A 506 -6.38 -6.88 -4.17
CA LEU A 506 -5.11 -6.25 -3.85
C LEU A 506 -4.06 -7.36 -3.84
N SER A 507 -3.56 -7.72 -5.01
CA SER A 507 -2.35 -8.52 -5.08
C SER A 507 -1.23 -7.75 -4.39
N PRO A 508 -0.39 -8.38 -3.57
CA PRO A 508 0.83 -7.76 -3.03
C PRO A 508 1.73 -7.20 -4.12
N THR A 509 1.61 -7.71 -5.34
CA THR A 509 2.39 -7.30 -6.51
C THR A 509 1.70 -6.24 -7.37
N GLY A 510 0.52 -5.70 -6.95
CA GLY A 510 -0.24 -4.74 -7.76
C GLY A 510 -0.80 -5.31 -9.05
N ARG A 511 -0.85 -6.63 -9.21
CA ARG A 511 -1.46 -7.29 -10.36
C ARG A 511 -2.96 -7.37 -10.19
N PRO A 512 -3.74 -7.12 -11.25
CA PRO A 512 -5.09 -7.65 -11.31
C PRO A 512 -4.97 -9.20 -11.24
N LEU A 513 -5.57 -9.81 -10.24
CA LEU A 513 -5.82 -11.25 -10.29
C LEU A 513 -6.97 -11.43 -11.29
N HIS A 514 -6.71 -12.13 -12.37
CA HIS A 514 -7.70 -12.50 -13.38
C HIS A 514 -8.58 -13.64 -12.88
#